data_914e4d2a9975ae5fd1ad0fbdc5872cd0
#
_entry.id   914e4d2a9975ae5fd1ad0fbdc5872cd0
#
_cell.length_a   1.000
_cell.length_b   1.000
_cell.length_c   1.000
_cell.angle_alpha   90.00
_cell.angle_beta   90.00
_cell.angle_gamma   90.00
#
_symmetry.space_group_name_H-M   'P 1'
#
loop_
_entity.id
_entity.type
_entity.pdbx_description
1 polymer ?
#
loop_
_entity_poly.entity_id
_entity_poly.type
_entity_poly.pdbx_seq_one_letter_code
_entity_poly.pdbx_strand_id
1 'polypeptide(L)'
;MSEKETYGAQAIAEDLEHLGEEIATDTEMTLTETKPEDFDHDEWKALREAIKAMREKLDAMEEMIDRAETEAEEYDEDAAEDRYETYWA
;
A
#
# COMPACT_ATOMS: atom_id res chain seq x y z
N MET A 1 -13.55 -18.83 -7.86
CA MET A 1 -14.31 -17.61 -7.64
C MET A 1 -13.78 -16.85 -6.46
N SER A 2 -14.03 -17.38 -5.25
CA SER A 2 -13.39 -16.77 -4.10
C SER A 2 -11.87 -16.79 -4.22
N GLU A 3 -11.35 -17.78 -4.93
CA GLU A 3 -9.93 -17.84 -5.22
C GLU A 3 -9.44 -16.64 -6.02
N LYS A 4 -10.29 -16.19 -6.96
CA LYS A 4 -9.94 -15.05 -7.79
C LYS A 4 -9.86 -13.77 -7.00
N GLU A 5 -10.81 -13.58 -6.10
CA GLU A 5 -10.83 -12.39 -5.25
C GLU A 5 -9.67 -12.39 -4.29
N THR A 6 -9.42 -13.53 -3.67
CA THR A 6 -8.28 -13.66 -2.76
C THR A 6 -6.98 -13.48 -3.50
N TYR A 7 -6.92 -14.03 -4.72
CA TYR A 7 -5.73 -13.89 -5.54
C TYR A 7 -5.44 -12.43 -5.87
N GLY A 8 -6.48 -11.67 -6.18
CA GLY A 8 -6.31 -10.25 -6.48
C GLY A 8 -5.73 -9.47 -5.33
N ALA A 9 -6.33 -9.61 -4.16
CA ALA A 9 -5.85 -8.92 -2.97
C ALA A 9 -4.46 -9.40 -2.57
N GLN A 10 -4.26 -10.70 -2.64
CA GLN A 10 -2.99 -11.29 -2.29
C GLN A 10 -1.88 -10.86 -3.25
N ALA A 11 -2.20 -10.77 -4.53
CA ALA A 11 -1.24 -10.34 -5.53
C ALA A 11 -0.79 -8.90 -5.26
N ILE A 12 -1.73 -8.04 -4.91
CA ILE A 12 -1.41 -6.65 -4.59
C ILE A 12 -0.52 -6.60 -3.35
N ALA A 13 -0.88 -7.35 -2.32
CA ALA A 13 -0.11 -7.38 -1.10
C ALA A 13 1.31 -7.89 -1.34
N GLU A 14 1.43 -8.96 -2.11
CA GLU A 14 2.73 -9.52 -2.44
C GLU A 14 3.58 -8.55 -3.25
N ASP A 15 2.96 -7.86 -4.20
CA ASP A 15 3.65 -6.86 -5.00
C ASP A 15 4.18 -5.73 -4.13
N LEU A 16 3.36 -5.25 -3.21
CA LEU A 16 3.76 -4.19 -2.31
C LEU A 16 4.93 -4.61 -1.43
N GLU A 17 4.85 -5.81 -0.87
CA GLU A 17 5.92 -6.35 -0.04
C GLU A 17 7.20 -6.53 -0.84
N HIS A 18 7.07 -7.07 -2.03
CA HIS A 18 8.21 -7.34 -2.88
C HIS A 18 8.90 -6.04 -3.31
N LEU A 19 8.11 -5.05 -3.71
CA LEU A 19 8.65 -3.75 -4.08
C LEU A 19 9.32 -3.08 -2.89
N GLY A 20 8.72 -3.19 -1.72
CA GLY A 20 9.29 -2.65 -0.50
C GLY A 20 10.64 -3.27 -0.20
N GLU A 21 10.75 -4.58 -0.32
CA GLU A 21 12.01 -5.28 -0.10
C GLU A 21 13.06 -4.90 -1.14
N GLU A 22 12.67 -4.81 -2.40
CA GLU A 22 13.58 -4.42 -3.46
C GLU A 22 14.13 -3.02 -3.22
N ILE A 23 13.25 -2.10 -2.88
CA ILE A 23 13.67 -0.72 -2.63
C ILE A 23 14.59 -0.65 -1.42
N ALA A 24 14.24 -1.36 -0.36
CA ALA A 24 15.07 -1.39 0.84
C ALA A 24 16.44 -2.00 0.55
N THR A 25 16.46 -3.08 -0.20
CA THR A 25 17.71 -3.74 -0.57
C THR A 25 18.57 -2.85 -1.44
N ASP A 26 17.95 -2.23 -2.45
CA ASP A 26 18.67 -1.31 -3.33
C ASP A 26 19.24 -0.14 -2.55
N THR A 27 18.47 0.40 -1.63
CA THR A 27 18.92 1.52 -0.80
C THR A 27 20.11 1.11 0.05
N GLU A 28 20.02 -0.06 0.66
CA GLU A 28 21.11 -0.58 1.48
C GLU A 28 22.37 -0.81 0.67
N MET A 29 22.20 -1.43 -0.49
CA MET A 29 23.34 -1.70 -1.36
C MET A 29 23.99 -0.41 -1.85
N THR A 30 23.18 0.54 -2.24
CA THR A 30 23.68 1.81 -2.73
C THR A 30 24.44 2.55 -1.62
N LEU A 31 23.88 2.56 -0.42
CA LEU A 31 24.54 3.20 0.71
C LEU A 31 25.83 2.49 1.11
N THR A 32 25.88 1.18 0.89
CA THR A 32 27.08 0.40 1.19
C THR A 32 28.16 0.64 0.14
N GLU A 33 27.78 0.71 -1.13
CA GLU A 33 28.72 0.87 -2.22
C GLU A 33 29.24 2.28 -2.35
N THR A 34 28.40 3.28 -2.05
CA THR A 34 28.84 4.66 -2.05
C THR A 34 29.49 4.97 -0.72
N LYS A 35 30.10 6.13 -0.61
CA LYS A 35 30.70 6.56 0.63
C LYS A 35 29.78 7.58 1.29
N PRO A 36 28.96 7.15 2.25
CA PRO A 36 28.00 8.07 2.88
C PRO A 36 28.66 9.29 3.53
N GLU A 37 29.90 9.12 4.00
CA GLU A 37 30.61 10.23 4.61
C GLU A 37 30.92 11.34 3.61
N ASP A 38 30.86 11.04 2.32
CA ASP A 38 31.10 12.02 1.28
C ASP A 38 29.83 12.77 0.87
N PHE A 39 28.69 12.31 1.37
CA PHE A 39 27.42 12.98 1.08
C PHE A 39 27.36 14.30 1.79
N ASP A 40 26.95 15.34 1.07
CA ASP A 40 26.77 16.63 1.70
C ASP A 40 25.35 16.75 2.27
N HIS A 41 25.12 17.89 2.92
CA HIS A 41 23.83 18.12 3.59
C HIS A 41 22.65 18.07 2.61
N ASP A 42 22.84 18.59 1.42
CA ASP A 42 21.79 18.62 0.40
C ASP A 42 21.44 17.23 -0.08
N GLU A 43 22.44 16.38 -0.18
CA GLU A 43 22.21 15.00 -0.60
C GLU A 43 21.42 14.22 0.45
N TRP A 44 21.77 14.39 1.72
CA TRP A 44 21.01 13.78 2.80
C TRP A 44 19.58 14.28 2.83
N LYS A 45 19.43 15.56 2.62
CA LYS A 45 18.11 16.17 2.59
C LYS A 45 17.27 15.61 1.44
N ALA A 46 17.87 15.46 0.27
CA ALA A 46 17.19 14.90 -0.89
C ALA A 46 16.72 13.48 -0.63
N LEU A 47 17.54 12.68 0.04
CA LEU A 47 17.18 11.31 0.38
C LEU A 47 15.97 11.30 1.32
N ARG A 48 15.98 12.16 2.31
CA ARG A 48 14.86 12.22 3.26
C ARG A 48 13.59 12.72 2.60
N GLU A 49 13.71 13.66 1.69
CA GLU A 49 12.57 14.16 0.95
C GLU A 49 11.98 13.07 0.04
N ALA A 50 12.84 12.26 -0.55
CA ALA A 50 12.39 11.15 -1.37
C ALA A 50 11.61 10.13 -0.53
N ILE A 51 12.10 9.84 0.67
CA ILE A 51 11.40 8.95 1.60
C ILE A 51 10.05 9.54 1.99
N LYS A 52 10.02 10.83 2.25
CA LYS A 52 8.78 11.51 2.62
C LYS A 52 7.75 11.43 1.49
N ALA A 53 8.20 11.68 0.26
CA ALA A 53 7.33 11.58 -0.90
C ALA A 53 6.79 10.16 -1.06
N MET A 54 7.62 9.17 -0.80
CA MET A 54 7.19 7.79 -0.87
C MET A 54 6.14 7.48 0.20
N ARG A 55 6.34 7.99 1.40
CA ARG A 55 5.37 7.81 2.48
C ARG A 55 4.01 8.41 2.12
N GLU A 56 4.04 9.57 1.49
CA GLU A 56 2.80 10.20 1.05
C GLU A 56 2.07 9.34 0.03
N LYS A 57 2.81 8.72 -0.87
CA LYS A 57 2.21 7.82 -1.84
C LYS A 57 1.67 6.57 -1.19
N LEU A 58 2.38 6.04 -0.21
CA LEU A 58 1.92 4.88 0.53
C LEU A 58 0.66 5.21 1.32
N ASP A 59 0.62 6.38 1.93
CA ASP A 59 -0.55 6.84 2.65
C ASP A 59 -1.74 6.97 1.71
N ALA A 60 -1.52 7.51 0.52
CA ALA A 60 -2.57 7.63 -0.48
C ALA A 60 -3.09 6.27 -0.90
N MET A 61 -2.19 5.31 -1.05
CA MET A 61 -2.58 3.95 -1.40
C MET A 61 -3.37 3.30 -0.28
N GLU A 62 -2.97 3.55 0.96
CA GLU A 62 -3.68 3.03 2.10
C GLU A 62 -5.10 3.59 2.16
N GLU A 63 -5.24 4.87 1.87
CA GLU A 63 -6.56 5.48 1.78
C GLU A 63 -7.41 4.87 0.69
N MET A 64 -6.79 4.56 -0.44
CA MET A 64 -7.51 3.90 -1.53
C MET A 64 -8.02 2.53 -1.09
N ILE A 65 -7.18 1.79 -0.38
CA ILE A 65 -7.55 0.47 0.11
C ILE A 65 -8.67 0.59 1.14
N ASP A 66 -8.54 1.54 2.05
CA ASP A 66 -9.57 1.78 3.07
C ASP A 66 -10.90 2.14 2.45
N ARG A 67 -10.84 2.99 1.43
CA ARG A 67 -12.06 3.40 0.74
C ARG A 67 -12.70 2.22 0.01
N ALA A 68 -11.88 1.43 -0.66
CA ALA A 68 -12.38 0.26 -1.37
C ALA A 68 -12.99 -0.73 -0.39
N GLU A 69 -12.35 -0.92 0.74
CA GLU A 69 -12.86 -1.81 1.77
C GLU A 69 -14.20 -1.32 2.33
N THR A 70 -14.27 -0.03 2.60
CA THR A 70 -15.49 0.57 3.09
C THR A 70 -16.63 0.42 2.09
N GLU A 71 -16.34 0.67 0.82
CA GLU A 71 -17.34 0.51 -0.23
C GLU A 71 -17.81 -0.92 -0.33
N ALA A 72 -16.89 -1.85 -0.22
CA ALA A 72 -17.24 -3.27 -0.27
C ALA A 72 -18.11 -3.66 0.92
N GLU A 73 -17.79 -3.15 2.09
CA GLU A 73 -18.58 -3.42 3.29
C GLU A 73 -19.96 -2.81 3.20
N GLU A 74 -20.05 -1.59 2.69
CA GLU A 74 -21.34 -0.92 2.51
C GLU A 74 -22.21 -1.70 1.52
N TYR A 75 -21.59 -2.20 0.48
CA TYR A 75 -22.30 -2.99 -0.50
C TYR A 75 -22.87 -4.26 0.13
N ASP A 76 -22.08 -4.92 0.96
CA ASP A 76 -22.51 -6.12 1.67
C ASP A 76 -23.61 -5.80 2.65
N GLU A 77 -23.51 -4.69 3.36
CA GLU A 77 -24.53 -4.26 4.30
C GLU A 77 -25.84 -3.97 3.60
N ASP A 78 -25.75 -3.28 2.47
CA ASP A 78 -26.93 -2.98 1.67
C ASP A 78 -27.61 -4.27 1.20
N ALA A 79 -26.83 -5.23 0.75
CA ALA A 79 -27.36 -6.50 0.33
C ALA A 79 -28.01 -7.24 1.50
N ALA A 80 -27.38 -7.17 2.66
CA ALA A 80 -27.92 -7.80 3.86
C ALA A 80 -29.19 -7.09 4.32
N GLU A 81 -29.22 -5.78 4.24
CA GLU A 81 -30.40 -5.01 4.60
C GLU A 81 -31.56 -5.30 3.68
N ASP A 82 -31.29 -5.40 2.40
CA ASP A 82 -32.30 -5.75 1.42
C ASP A 82 -32.92 -7.10 1.74
N ARG A 83 -32.09 -8.07 2.09
CA ARG A 83 -32.56 -9.37 2.50
C ARG A 83 -33.41 -9.28 3.74
N TYR A 84 -32.99 -8.46 4.68
CA TYR A 84 -33.67 -8.27 5.92
C TYR A 84 -35.05 -7.67 5.70
N GLU A 85 -35.12 -6.64 4.87
CA GLU A 85 -36.37 -6.01 4.55
C GLU A 85 -37.32 -6.99 3.86
N THR A 86 -36.80 -7.75 2.93
CA THR A 86 -37.58 -8.75 2.23
C THR A 86 -38.10 -9.79 3.21
N TYR A 87 -37.28 -10.14 4.17
CA TYR A 87 -37.63 -11.12 5.17
C TYR A 87 -38.73 -10.61 6.09
N TRP A 88 -38.63 -9.37 6.48
CA TRP A 88 -39.61 -8.76 7.36
C TRP A 88 -40.90 -8.40 6.65
N ALA A 89 -40.83 -8.13 5.43
CA ALA A 89 -42.00 -7.81 4.64
C ALA A 89 -42.77 -9.08 4.29
#